data_d0b810aee47e7bf551223c7a6566f42e
#
_entry.id   d0b810aee47e7bf551223c7a6566f42e
#
_cell.length_a   1.000
_cell.length_b   1.000
_cell.length_c   1.000
_cell.angle_alpha   90.00
_cell.angle_beta   90.00
_cell.angle_gamma   90.00
#
_symmetry.space_group_name_H-M   'P 1'
#
loop_
_entity.id
_entity.type
_entity.pdbx_description
1 polymer ?
#
loop_
_entity_poly.entity_id
_entity_poly.type
_entity_poly.pdbx_seq_one_letter_code
_entity_poly.pdbx_strand_id
1 'polypeptide(L)'
;MRNQSEINTGSMADIAFLLLIFFLVTTNIDQDYGISSTIAKPFEVPDSVQISQSSLWVNEKGTFMINEKEVTKTLLSIEMSKTFEKKKWVKNVLLVKSDRDVKYASFITALDESKKAFKLFYNECALQDYGLEYAALDDAQKADLQRFHPVALAENVID
;
A
#
# COMPACT_ATOMS: atom_id res chain seq x y z
N MET A 1 -20.49 35.86 61.37
CA MET A 1 -19.93 34.50 61.18
C MET A 1 -20.21 34.11 59.73
N ARG A 2 -19.15 33.96 58.94
CA ARG A 2 -19.25 33.61 57.53
C ARG A 2 -19.26 32.07 57.44
N ASN A 3 -20.39 31.48 57.05
CA ASN A 3 -20.45 30.05 56.72
C ASN A 3 -19.56 29.80 55.50
N GLN A 4 -18.42 29.17 55.70
CA GLN A 4 -17.66 28.57 54.61
C GLN A 4 -18.43 27.32 54.19
N SER A 5 -18.96 27.33 52.98
CA SER A 5 -19.52 26.11 52.38
C SER A 5 -18.36 25.14 52.13
N GLU A 6 -18.34 24.08 52.91
CA GLU A 6 -17.40 22.97 52.67
C GLU A 6 -17.70 22.37 51.29
N ILE A 7 -16.75 22.52 50.38
CA ILE A 7 -16.82 21.87 49.08
C ILE A 7 -16.71 20.36 49.32
N ASN A 8 -17.73 19.62 48.89
CA ASN A 8 -17.74 18.17 49.03
C ASN A 8 -16.67 17.54 48.11
N THR A 9 -15.48 17.29 48.66
CA THR A 9 -14.33 16.72 47.97
C THR A 9 -14.60 15.33 47.42
N GLY A 10 -15.53 14.57 48.00
CA GLY A 10 -15.96 13.26 47.53
C GLY A 10 -16.65 13.31 46.16
N SER A 11 -17.52 14.30 45.95
CA SER A 11 -18.18 14.50 44.66
C SER A 11 -17.22 14.94 43.54
N MET A 12 -16.21 15.73 43.87
CA MET A 12 -15.18 16.13 42.92
C MET A 12 -14.28 14.94 42.54
N ALA A 13 -13.95 14.10 43.47
CA ALA A 13 -13.15 12.89 43.23
C ALA A 13 -13.89 11.91 42.31
N ASP A 14 -15.21 11.73 42.50
CA ASP A 14 -16.04 10.86 41.66
C ASP A 14 -16.13 11.35 40.23
N ILE A 15 -16.34 12.64 40.03
CA ILE A 15 -16.35 13.23 38.69
C ILE A 15 -14.97 13.07 38.00
N ALA A 16 -13.88 13.29 38.74
CA ALA A 16 -12.52 13.09 38.19
C ALA A 16 -12.27 11.63 37.82
N PHE A 17 -12.75 10.69 38.63
CA PHE A 17 -12.63 9.26 38.36
C PHE A 17 -13.47 8.82 37.13
N LEU A 18 -14.70 9.31 37.01
CA LEU A 18 -15.54 9.05 35.83
C LEU A 18 -14.94 9.62 34.55
N LEU A 19 -14.37 10.83 34.60
CA LEU A 19 -13.66 11.41 33.46
C LEU A 19 -12.42 10.58 33.10
N LEU A 20 -11.65 10.09 34.09
CA LEU A 20 -10.49 9.25 33.85
C LEU A 20 -10.88 7.95 33.14
N ILE A 21 -11.94 7.26 33.64
CA ILE A 21 -12.45 6.04 32.99
C ILE A 21 -12.97 6.35 31.59
N PHE A 22 -13.70 7.46 31.41
CA PHE A 22 -14.19 7.86 30.11
C PHE A 22 -13.03 8.08 29.13
N PHE A 23 -11.99 8.80 29.50
CA PHE A 23 -10.81 8.94 28.66
C PHE A 23 -10.10 7.61 28.40
N LEU A 24 -10.01 6.73 29.39
CA LEU A 24 -9.36 5.42 29.26
C LEU A 24 -10.12 4.52 28.28
N VAL A 25 -11.45 4.57 28.27
CA VAL A 25 -12.30 3.80 27.35
C VAL A 25 -12.33 4.45 25.95
N THR A 26 -12.35 5.77 25.86
CA THR A 26 -12.38 6.50 24.57
C THR A 26 -11.01 6.60 23.91
N THR A 27 -9.90 6.42 24.64
CA THR A 27 -8.54 6.39 24.07
C THR A 27 -8.14 5.03 23.48
N ASN A 28 -8.98 4.01 23.54
CA ASN A 28 -8.89 2.90 22.60
C ASN A 28 -9.32 3.40 21.22
N ILE A 29 -8.54 4.33 20.68
CA ILE A 29 -8.54 4.57 19.25
C ILE A 29 -8.09 3.24 18.67
N ASP A 30 -9.01 2.53 18.01
CA ASP A 30 -8.66 1.47 17.10
C ASP A 30 -7.50 2.02 16.27
N GLN A 31 -6.31 1.47 16.48
CA GLN A 31 -5.24 1.70 15.55
C GLN A 31 -5.75 1.09 14.26
N ASP A 32 -6.36 1.93 13.43
CA ASP A 32 -6.52 1.61 12.04
C ASP A 32 -5.16 1.08 11.61
N TYR A 33 -5.08 -0.22 11.40
CA TYR A 33 -3.97 -0.82 10.69
C TYR A 33 -4.07 -0.30 9.26
N GLY A 34 -3.74 0.97 9.10
CA GLY A 34 -3.54 1.59 7.82
C GLY A 34 -2.52 0.72 7.12
N ILE A 35 -2.83 0.28 5.92
CA ILE A 35 -1.86 -0.37 5.05
C ILE A 35 -0.72 0.64 4.96
N SER A 36 0.38 0.39 5.68
CA SER A 36 1.57 1.20 5.54
C SER A 36 2.15 0.88 4.16
N SER A 37 1.63 1.58 3.18
CA SER A 37 2.29 1.73 1.89
C SER A 37 3.53 2.55 2.19
N THR A 38 4.67 1.92 2.25
CA THR A 38 5.94 2.63 2.26
C THR A 38 6.02 3.33 0.93
N ILE A 39 5.65 4.61 0.91
CA ILE A 39 5.99 5.51 -0.20
C ILE A 39 7.49 5.33 -0.37
N ALA A 40 7.89 4.73 -1.49
CA ALA A 40 9.29 4.48 -1.78
C ALA A 40 10.03 5.80 -1.57
N LYS A 41 10.98 5.83 -0.62
CA LYS A 41 11.88 6.98 -0.45
C LYS A 41 12.36 7.38 -1.83
N PRO A 42 12.47 8.69 -2.16
CA PRO A 42 13.00 9.10 -3.44
C PRO A 42 14.37 8.42 -3.60
N PHE A 43 14.41 7.43 -4.46
CA PHE A 43 15.61 6.72 -4.82
C PHE A 43 16.41 7.72 -5.66
N GLU A 44 17.66 7.98 -5.29
CA GLU A 44 18.59 8.70 -6.15
C GLU A 44 18.78 7.86 -7.42
N VAL A 45 17.99 8.20 -8.42
CA VAL A 45 17.99 7.54 -9.72
C VAL A 45 19.16 8.11 -10.49
N PRO A 46 20.09 7.31 -11.01
CA PRO A 46 21.10 7.81 -11.95
C PRO A 46 20.39 8.55 -13.10
N ASP A 47 20.93 9.67 -13.56
CA ASP A 47 20.36 10.59 -14.56
C ASP A 47 19.87 9.96 -15.88
N SER A 48 19.92 8.64 -16.04
CA SER A 48 19.56 7.90 -17.25
C SER A 48 18.57 6.75 -17.06
N VAL A 49 17.82 6.70 -15.94
CA VAL A 49 16.83 5.61 -15.74
C VAL A 49 15.59 5.85 -16.57
N GLN A 50 15.30 4.94 -17.49
CA GLN A 50 14.03 4.92 -18.21
C GLN A 50 12.90 4.54 -17.25
N ILE A 51 11.76 5.23 -17.36
CA ILE A 51 10.55 4.92 -16.60
C ILE A 51 9.55 4.25 -17.53
N SER A 52 9.12 3.05 -17.17
CA SER A 52 7.99 2.36 -17.79
C SER A 52 6.78 2.49 -16.85
N GLN A 53 5.70 3.08 -17.34
CA GLN A 53 4.49 3.31 -16.55
C GLN A 53 3.36 2.43 -17.05
N SER A 54 2.72 1.72 -16.12
CA SER A 54 1.48 0.98 -16.35
C SER A 54 0.38 1.54 -15.43
N SER A 55 -0.86 1.49 -15.88
CA SER A 55 -1.98 1.95 -15.08
C SER A 55 -2.97 0.82 -14.79
N LEU A 56 -3.39 0.73 -13.54
CA LEU A 56 -4.51 -0.10 -13.10
C LEU A 56 -5.63 0.83 -12.65
N TRP A 57 -6.76 0.76 -13.31
CA TRP A 57 -7.95 1.52 -12.96
C TRP A 57 -9.03 0.63 -12.38
N VAL A 58 -9.65 1.08 -11.28
CA VAL A 58 -10.78 0.41 -10.63
C VAL A 58 -11.96 1.37 -10.66
N ASN A 59 -13.02 0.98 -11.36
CA ASN A 59 -14.22 1.79 -11.46
C ASN A 59 -15.21 1.55 -10.30
N GLU A 60 -16.26 2.37 -10.19
CA GLU A 60 -17.34 2.28 -9.19
C GLU A 60 -17.98 0.89 -9.12
N LYS A 61 -18.08 0.19 -10.24
CA LYS A 61 -18.67 -1.16 -10.32
C LYS A 61 -17.72 -2.25 -9.84
N GLY A 62 -16.45 -1.91 -9.52
CA GLY A 62 -15.41 -2.86 -9.14
C GLY A 62 -14.83 -3.63 -10.33
N THR A 63 -14.93 -3.08 -11.54
CA THR A 63 -14.25 -3.61 -12.73
C THR A 63 -12.82 -3.12 -12.76
N PHE A 64 -11.89 -3.98 -13.16
CA PHE A 64 -10.47 -3.68 -13.24
C PHE A 64 -10.06 -3.48 -14.70
N MET A 65 -9.26 -2.46 -14.96
CA MET A 65 -8.73 -2.17 -16.29
C MET A 65 -7.22 -1.92 -16.21
N ILE A 66 -6.45 -2.61 -17.02
CA ILE A 66 -5.00 -2.43 -17.15
C ILE A 66 -4.72 -1.75 -18.49
N ASN A 67 -4.09 -0.55 -18.46
CA ASN A 67 -3.81 0.23 -19.66
C ASN A 67 -5.04 0.29 -20.62
N GLU A 68 -6.21 0.63 -20.05
CA GLU A 68 -7.50 0.77 -20.76
C GLU A 68 -8.15 -0.55 -21.22
N LYS A 69 -7.54 -1.69 -20.94
CA LYS A 69 -8.09 -3.02 -21.26
C LYS A 69 -8.74 -3.63 -20.02
N GLU A 70 -10.00 -4.01 -20.14
CA GLU A 70 -10.71 -4.69 -19.04
C GLU A 70 -10.12 -6.09 -18.79
N VAL A 71 -9.92 -6.40 -17.50
CA VAL A 71 -9.30 -7.66 -17.05
C VAL A 71 -10.11 -8.24 -15.88
N THR A 72 -10.32 -9.53 -15.92
CA THR A 72 -10.98 -10.26 -14.84
C THR A 72 -10.06 -10.33 -13.62
N LYS A 73 -10.65 -10.23 -12.42
CA LYS A 73 -9.92 -10.32 -11.15
C LYS A 73 -8.94 -11.50 -11.08
N THR A 74 -9.31 -12.68 -11.58
CA THR A 74 -8.48 -13.90 -11.54
C THR A 74 -7.20 -13.82 -12.37
N LEU A 75 -7.18 -12.98 -13.41
CA LEU A 75 -6.04 -12.79 -14.30
C LEU A 75 -5.27 -11.49 -14.01
N LEU A 76 -5.74 -10.70 -13.06
CA LEU A 76 -5.27 -9.35 -12.84
C LEU A 76 -3.77 -9.28 -12.55
N SER A 77 -3.26 -10.07 -11.61
CA SER A 77 -1.83 -10.11 -11.27
C SER A 77 -0.95 -10.61 -12.42
N ILE A 78 -1.43 -11.59 -13.19
CA ILE A 78 -0.71 -12.15 -14.34
C ILE A 78 -0.63 -11.11 -15.47
N GLU A 79 -1.75 -10.48 -15.81
CA GLU A 79 -1.75 -9.47 -16.88
C GLU A 79 -0.96 -8.22 -16.48
N MET A 80 -0.99 -7.80 -15.20
CA MET A 80 -0.13 -6.73 -14.70
C MET A 80 1.35 -7.07 -14.79
N SER A 81 1.77 -8.28 -14.39
CA SER A 81 3.19 -8.66 -14.44
C SER A 81 3.75 -8.60 -15.86
N LYS A 82 2.92 -8.89 -16.87
CA LYS A 82 3.31 -8.81 -18.29
C LYS A 82 3.52 -7.38 -18.78
N THR A 83 2.95 -6.38 -18.12
CA THR A 83 3.12 -4.97 -18.51
C THR A 83 4.46 -4.38 -18.05
N PHE A 84 5.16 -5.05 -17.13
CA PHE A 84 6.43 -4.57 -16.60
C PHE A 84 7.59 -4.91 -17.53
N GLU A 85 8.46 -3.93 -17.76
CA GLU A 85 9.67 -4.08 -18.53
C GLU A 85 10.73 -4.85 -17.75
N LYS A 86 11.23 -5.95 -18.32
CA LYS A 86 12.26 -6.82 -17.70
C LYS A 86 13.69 -6.36 -17.97
N LYS A 87 13.85 -5.23 -18.65
CA LYS A 87 15.15 -4.67 -18.95
C LYS A 87 15.76 -4.07 -17.67
N LYS A 88 17.05 -4.34 -17.44
CA LYS A 88 17.78 -3.75 -16.31
C LYS A 88 17.82 -2.23 -16.40
N TRP A 89 17.74 -1.57 -15.24
CA TRP A 89 17.74 -0.10 -15.12
C TRP A 89 16.49 0.59 -15.69
N VAL A 90 15.42 -0.14 -15.92
CA VAL A 90 14.10 0.43 -16.18
C VAL A 90 13.30 0.42 -14.89
N LYS A 91 12.85 1.59 -14.45
CA LYS A 91 11.96 1.71 -13.29
C LYS A 91 10.52 1.48 -13.73
N ASN A 92 9.92 0.39 -13.29
CA ASN A 92 8.51 0.12 -13.52
C ASN A 92 7.65 0.84 -12.46
N VAL A 93 6.70 1.66 -12.90
CA VAL A 93 5.77 2.37 -12.04
C VAL A 93 4.36 1.89 -12.35
N LEU A 94 3.69 1.29 -11.37
CA LEU A 94 2.28 0.94 -11.45
C LEU A 94 1.46 2.05 -10.81
N LEU A 95 0.66 2.76 -11.60
CA LEU A 95 -0.26 3.77 -11.13
C LEU A 95 -1.63 3.15 -10.90
N VAL A 96 -2.03 3.00 -9.65
CA VAL A 96 -3.37 2.55 -9.28
C VAL A 96 -4.30 3.75 -9.22
N LYS A 97 -5.29 3.77 -10.10
CA LYS A 97 -6.32 4.80 -10.18
C LYS A 97 -7.64 4.24 -9.69
N SER A 98 -8.35 4.98 -8.87
CA SER A 98 -9.69 4.61 -8.42
C SER A 98 -10.65 5.78 -8.58
N ASP A 99 -11.90 5.48 -8.93
CA ASP A 99 -12.98 6.47 -8.83
C ASP A 99 -13.27 6.76 -7.36
N ARG A 100 -13.85 7.91 -7.04
CA ARG A 100 -14.14 8.33 -5.67
C ARG A 100 -15.09 7.37 -4.95
N ASP A 101 -16.07 6.82 -5.66
CA ASP A 101 -17.14 5.98 -5.10
C ASP A 101 -16.84 4.47 -5.19
N VAL A 102 -15.58 4.10 -5.45
CA VAL A 102 -15.15 2.70 -5.48
C VAL A 102 -15.32 2.06 -4.10
N LYS A 103 -15.89 0.86 -4.08
CA LYS A 103 -15.97 0.06 -2.84
C LYS A 103 -14.56 -0.23 -2.33
N TYR A 104 -14.31 0.05 -1.06
CA TYR A 104 -13.02 -0.18 -0.41
C TYR A 104 -12.47 -1.60 -0.64
N ALA A 105 -13.35 -2.62 -0.61
CA ALA A 105 -12.95 -4.01 -0.90
C ALA A 105 -12.36 -4.20 -2.31
N SER A 106 -12.86 -3.48 -3.31
CA SER A 106 -12.33 -3.54 -4.68
C SER A 106 -10.96 -2.86 -4.78
N PHE A 107 -10.79 -1.74 -4.09
CA PHE A 107 -9.51 -1.05 -4.01
C PHE A 107 -8.44 -1.91 -3.31
N ILE A 108 -8.77 -2.51 -2.17
CA ILE A 108 -7.85 -3.44 -1.48
C ILE A 108 -7.50 -4.65 -2.36
N THR A 109 -8.49 -5.17 -3.10
CA THR A 109 -8.22 -6.24 -4.07
C THR A 109 -7.19 -5.78 -5.13
N ALA A 110 -7.33 -4.56 -5.66
CA ALA A 110 -6.38 -4.01 -6.62
C ALA A 110 -4.96 -3.94 -6.05
N LEU A 111 -4.81 -3.48 -4.81
CA LEU A 111 -3.51 -3.42 -4.12
C LEU A 111 -2.90 -4.80 -3.88
N ASP A 112 -3.69 -5.77 -3.45
CA ASP A 112 -3.22 -7.14 -3.23
C ASP A 112 -2.77 -7.82 -4.52
N GLU A 113 -3.56 -7.67 -5.59
CA GLU A 113 -3.19 -8.21 -6.91
C GLU A 113 -1.95 -7.49 -7.48
N SER A 114 -1.77 -6.19 -7.19
CA SER A 114 -0.56 -5.45 -7.56
C SER A 114 0.69 -6.01 -6.86
N LYS A 115 0.58 -6.32 -5.56
CA LYS A 115 1.68 -6.97 -4.82
C LYS A 115 2.01 -8.36 -5.36
N LYS A 116 0.98 -9.14 -5.75
CA LYS A 116 1.19 -10.44 -6.41
C LYS A 116 1.87 -10.27 -7.77
N ALA A 117 1.46 -9.28 -8.56
CA ALA A 117 2.09 -8.97 -9.84
C ALA A 117 3.59 -8.64 -9.69
N PHE A 118 3.97 -7.87 -8.67
CA PHE A 118 5.37 -7.61 -8.39
C PHE A 118 6.14 -8.88 -8.01
N LYS A 119 5.54 -9.78 -7.22
CA LYS A 119 6.19 -11.06 -6.90
C LYS A 119 6.40 -11.92 -8.14
N LEU A 120 5.41 -11.99 -9.03
CA LEU A 120 5.53 -12.71 -10.30
C LEU A 120 6.64 -12.11 -11.17
N PHE A 121 6.67 -10.79 -11.29
CA PHE A 121 7.69 -10.07 -12.04
C PHE A 121 9.10 -10.35 -11.49
N TYR A 122 9.31 -10.23 -10.17
CA TYR A 122 10.60 -10.53 -9.57
C TYR A 122 11.00 -12.00 -9.72
N ASN A 123 10.04 -12.93 -9.68
CA ASN A 123 10.33 -14.34 -9.91
C ASN A 123 10.81 -14.58 -11.35
N GLU A 124 10.18 -13.94 -12.33
CA GLU A 124 10.62 -14.02 -13.73
C GLU A 124 12.00 -13.39 -13.95
N CYS A 125 12.27 -12.23 -13.34
CA CYS A 125 13.60 -11.59 -13.41
C CYS A 125 14.66 -12.45 -12.71
N ALA A 126 14.35 -13.09 -11.57
CA ALA A 126 15.25 -13.99 -10.86
C ALA A 126 15.61 -15.23 -11.68
N LEU A 127 14.64 -15.83 -12.34
CA LEU A 127 14.86 -16.95 -13.26
C LEU A 127 15.75 -16.53 -14.45
N GLN A 128 15.55 -15.32 -14.97
CA GLN A 128 16.34 -14.79 -16.08
C GLN A 128 17.78 -14.46 -15.68
N ASP A 129 17.98 -13.81 -14.52
CA ASP A 129 19.29 -13.31 -14.12
C ASP A 129 20.14 -14.34 -13.34
N TYR A 130 19.51 -15.22 -12.56
CA TYR A 130 20.16 -16.16 -11.67
C TYR A 130 19.82 -17.64 -11.95
N GLY A 131 18.82 -17.92 -12.77
CA GLY A 131 18.33 -19.29 -13.03
C GLY A 131 17.64 -19.94 -11.83
N LEU A 132 17.27 -19.15 -10.81
CA LEU A 132 16.64 -19.59 -9.56
C LEU A 132 15.35 -18.83 -9.34
N GLU A 133 14.42 -19.43 -8.59
CA GLU A 133 13.22 -18.71 -8.14
C GLU A 133 13.60 -17.60 -7.14
N TYR A 134 12.84 -16.52 -7.13
CA TYR A 134 13.07 -15.39 -6.22
C TYR A 134 13.13 -15.80 -4.74
N ALA A 135 12.33 -16.78 -4.33
CA ALA A 135 12.33 -17.30 -2.96
C ALA A 135 13.63 -18.01 -2.57
N ALA A 136 14.35 -18.59 -3.55
CA ALA A 136 15.59 -19.33 -3.35
C ALA A 136 16.85 -18.43 -3.35
N LEU A 137 16.71 -17.15 -3.71
CA LEU A 137 17.81 -16.19 -3.70
C LEU A 137 18.20 -15.80 -2.27
N ASP A 138 19.46 -15.54 -2.05
CA ASP A 138 19.96 -14.93 -0.81
C ASP A 138 19.61 -13.43 -0.74
N ASP A 139 19.82 -12.81 0.43
CA ASP A 139 19.43 -11.43 0.65
C ASP A 139 20.22 -10.43 -0.20
N ALA A 140 21.50 -10.73 -0.51
CA ALA A 140 22.34 -9.90 -1.38
C ALA A 140 21.84 -9.95 -2.83
N GLN A 141 21.51 -11.14 -3.33
CA GLN A 141 20.96 -11.35 -4.67
C GLN A 141 19.57 -10.68 -4.81
N LYS A 142 18.72 -10.75 -3.77
CA LYS A 142 17.43 -10.06 -3.75
C LYS A 142 17.60 -8.54 -3.82
N ALA A 143 18.54 -8.00 -3.05
CA ALA A 143 18.83 -6.57 -3.07
C ALA A 143 19.35 -6.09 -4.43
N ASP A 144 20.25 -6.85 -5.04
CA ASP A 144 20.77 -6.56 -6.39
C ASP A 144 19.65 -6.63 -7.44
N LEU A 145 18.79 -7.65 -7.37
CA LEU A 145 17.68 -7.79 -8.30
C LEU A 145 16.70 -6.59 -8.20
N GLN A 146 16.36 -6.17 -6.99
CA GLN A 146 15.51 -4.99 -6.76
C GLN A 146 16.19 -3.69 -7.23
N ARG A 147 17.50 -3.61 -7.15
CA ARG A 147 18.28 -2.47 -7.67
C ARG A 147 18.27 -2.44 -9.20
N PHE A 148 18.41 -3.59 -9.85
CA PHE A 148 18.42 -3.68 -11.32
C PHE A 148 17.04 -3.55 -11.94
N HIS A 149 16.00 -4.01 -11.24
CA HIS A 149 14.60 -4.00 -11.68
C HIS A 149 13.71 -3.28 -10.67
N PRO A 150 13.87 -1.97 -10.49
CA PRO A 150 13.09 -1.22 -9.51
C PRO A 150 11.62 -1.15 -9.90
N VAL A 151 10.73 -1.44 -8.95
CA VAL A 151 9.29 -1.25 -9.10
C VAL A 151 8.78 -0.26 -8.08
N ALA A 152 7.77 0.51 -8.43
CA ALA A 152 7.09 1.43 -7.54
C ALA A 152 5.58 1.37 -7.77
N LEU A 153 4.82 1.54 -6.69
CA LEU A 153 3.38 1.70 -6.72
C LEU A 153 3.07 3.17 -6.41
N ALA A 154 2.23 3.78 -7.22
CA ALA A 154 1.68 5.10 -6.99
C ALA A 154 0.15 5.02 -6.98
N GLU A 155 -0.49 5.78 -6.13
CA GLU A 155 -1.95 5.80 -5.98
C GLU A 155 -2.48 7.17 -6.39
N ASN A 156 -3.61 7.19 -7.09
CA ASN A 156 -4.31 8.41 -7.47
C ASN A 156 -5.82 8.18 -7.43
N VAL A 157 -6.52 9.03 -6.69
CA VAL A 157 -7.99 9.07 -6.69
C VAL A 157 -8.42 10.09 -7.73
N ILE A 158 -9.28 9.67 -8.64
CA ILE A 158 -9.82 10.53 -9.70
C ILE A 158 -11.15 11.09 -9.21
N ASP A 159 -11.29 12.42 -9.27
CA ASP A 159 -12.55 13.13 -8.97
C ASP A 159 -13.57 12.98 -10.10
#